data_751fca1adfc5a15f56fda8ee0ddfc399
#
_entry.id   751fca1adfc5a15f56fda8ee0ddfc399
#
_cell.length_a   1.000
_cell.length_b   1.000
_cell.length_c   1.000
_cell.angle_alpha   90.00
_cell.angle_beta   90.00
_cell.angle_gamma   90.00
#
_symmetry.space_group_name_H-M   'P 1'
#
loop_
_entity.id
_entity.type
_entity.pdbx_description
1 polymer ?
#
loop_
_entity_poly.entity_id
_entity_poly.type
_entity_poly.pdbx_seq_one_letter_code
_entity_poly.pdbx_strand_id
1 'polypeptide(L)'
;MISRRDCKIPGGKLLRVEVEAEAGIVLRVVVRGDFFAHPEEAFEAAEAELAGTPVDRVEKAALSLFSRPPLRLFGASPADIAQALAEASHETQAR
;
A
#
# COMPACT_ATOMS: atom_id res chain seq x y z
N MET A 1 4.00 10.93 11.52
CA MET A 1 3.86 11.62 10.22
C MET A 1 2.94 10.83 9.32
N ILE A 2 1.98 11.49 8.71
CA ILE A 2 1.01 10.85 7.81
C ILE A 2 1.18 11.44 6.43
N SER A 3 1.21 10.58 5.42
CA SER A 3 1.26 10.99 4.02
C SER A 3 0.11 10.34 3.27
N ARG A 4 -0.54 11.11 2.40
CA ARG A 4 -1.63 10.64 1.55
C ARG A 4 -1.30 10.93 0.11
N ARG A 5 -1.59 9.97 -0.76
CA ARG A 5 -1.37 10.15 -2.19
C ARG A 5 -2.56 9.61 -2.97
N ASP A 6 -2.93 10.37 -3.99
CA ASP A 6 -3.88 9.92 -5.00
C ASP A 6 -3.09 9.68 -6.27
N CYS A 7 -3.17 8.47 -6.80
CA CYS A 7 -2.41 8.10 -7.99
C CYS A 7 -3.36 7.54 -9.03
N LYS A 8 -3.12 7.88 -10.30
CA LYS A 8 -3.77 7.19 -11.40
C LYS A 8 -2.89 6.03 -11.84
N ILE A 9 -3.52 4.88 -12.05
CA ILE A 9 -2.84 3.67 -12.48
C ILE A 9 -3.30 3.31 -13.88
N PRO A 10 -2.63 2.37 -14.54
CA PRO A 10 -3.02 1.98 -15.90
C PRO A 10 -4.52 1.67 -16.00
N GLY A 11 -5.16 2.16 -17.05
CA GLY A 11 -6.60 2.07 -17.23
C GLY A 11 -7.34 3.27 -16.68
N GLY A 12 -6.64 4.30 -16.18
CA GLY A 12 -7.25 5.53 -15.70
C GLY A 12 -7.93 5.41 -14.35
N LYS A 13 -7.73 4.31 -13.64
CA LYS A 13 -8.34 4.10 -12.34
C LYS A 13 -7.58 4.87 -11.28
N LEU A 14 -8.28 5.21 -10.20
CA LEU A 14 -7.71 5.97 -9.10
C LEU A 14 -7.31 5.04 -7.97
N LEU A 15 -6.12 5.29 -7.43
CA LEU A 15 -5.62 4.57 -6.24
C LEU A 15 -5.29 5.61 -5.19
N ARG A 16 -5.83 5.42 -3.99
CA ARG A 16 -5.59 6.28 -2.84
C ARG A 16 -4.88 5.52 -1.76
N VAL A 17 -3.76 6.05 -1.28
CA VAL A 17 -3.04 5.41 -0.20
C VAL A 17 -2.76 6.42 0.90
N GLU A 18 -2.72 5.92 2.12
CA GLU A 18 -2.32 6.70 3.29
C GLU A 18 -1.32 5.86 4.08
N VAL A 19 -0.21 6.50 4.46
CA VAL A 19 0.81 5.84 5.27
C VAL A 19 1.07 6.69 6.49
N GLU A 20 1.01 6.07 7.65
CA GLU A 20 1.45 6.68 8.90
C GLU A 20 2.75 6.02 9.31
N ALA A 21 3.79 6.82 9.56
CA ALA A 21 5.11 6.31 9.92
C ALA A 21 5.76 7.24 10.94
N GLU A 22 6.59 6.65 11.82
CA GLU A 22 7.38 7.40 12.79
C GLU A 22 8.76 6.79 12.84
N ALA A 23 9.77 7.63 12.89
CA ALA A 23 11.17 7.20 13.02
C ALA A 23 11.54 6.17 11.96
N GLY A 24 11.01 6.30 10.75
CA GLY A 24 11.34 5.41 9.63
C GLY A 24 10.62 4.07 9.67
N ILE A 25 9.62 3.90 10.54
CA ILE A 25 8.88 2.65 10.65
C ILE A 25 7.41 2.91 10.37
N VAL A 26 6.81 2.10 9.49
CA VAL A 26 5.40 2.19 9.17
C VAL A 26 4.58 1.74 10.38
N LEU A 27 3.60 2.55 10.75
CA LEU A 27 2.66 2.22 11.81
C LEU A 27 1.36 1.68 11.25
N ARG A 28 0.91 2.24 10.12
CA ARG A 28 -0.38 1.87 9.54
C ARG A 28 -0.44 2.30 8.08
N VAL A 29 -1.10 1.50 7.26
CA VAL A 29 -1.40 1.89 5.88
C VAL A 29 -2.89 1.70 5.61
N VAL A 30 -3.42 2.51 4.70
CA VAL A 30 -4.78 2.37 4.20
C VAL A 30 -4.70 2.48 2.68
N VAL A 31 -5.34 1.53 1.99
CA VAL A 31 -5.38 1.51 0.53
C VAL A 31 -6.82 1.50 0.08
N ARG A 32 -7.19 2.46 -0.76
CA ARG A 32 -8.53 2.61 -1.30
C ARG A 32 -8.43 2.91 -2.78
N GLY A 33 -9.53 2.77 -3.50
CA GLY A 33 -9.55 3.17 -4.90
C GLY A 33 -10.56 2.41 -5.73
N ASP A 34 -10.40 2.55 -7.04
CA ASP A 34 -11.31 1.96 -8.03
C ASP A 34 -10.86 0.55 -8.37
N PHE A 35 -10.80 -0.31 -7.35
CA PHE A 35 -10.42 -1.70 -7.55
C PHE A 35 -11.20 -2.57 -6.56
N PHE A 36 -11.17 -3.86 -6.82
CA PHE A 36 -11.77 -4.86 -5.93
C PHE A 36 -10.72 -5.81 -5.42
N ALA A 37 -10.88 -6.23 -4.17
CA ALA A 37 -10.02 -7.22 -3.54
C ALA A 37 -10.89 -8.33 -2.98
N HIS A 38 -10.48 -9.57 -3.17
CA HIS A 38 -11.24 -10.73 -2.70
C HIS A 38 -10.28 -11.82 -2.25
N PRO A 39 -10.50 -12.41 -1.08
CA PRO A 39 -11.46 -12.00 -0.04
C PRO A 39 -10.99 -10.73 0.67
N GLU A 40 -11.94 -9.96 1.16
CA GLU A 40 -11.63 -8.69 1.82
C GLU A 40 -10.74 -8.87 3.04
N GLU A 41 -10.97 -9.93 3.81
CA GLU A 41 -10.15 -10.20 5.00
C GLU A 41 -8.68 -10.41 4.65
N ALA A 42 -8.40 -11.01 3.49
CA ALA A 42 -7.02 -11.22 3.08
C ALA A 42 -6.35 -9.89 2.72
N PHE A 43 -7.12 -8.97 2.13
CA PHE A 43 -6.60 -7.64 1.84
C PHE A 43 -6.31 -6.88 3.12
N GLU A 44 -7.26 -6.92 4.07
CA GLU A 44 -7.09 -6.24 5.35
C GLU A 44 -5.91 -6.80 6.12
N ALA A 45 -5.71 -8.13 6.05
CA ALA A 45 -4.56 -8.76 6.70
C ALA A 45 -3.26 -8.28 6.09
N ALA A 46 -3.22 -8.13 4.76
CA ALA A 46 -2.02 -7.62 4.08
C ALA A 46 -1.71 -6.19 4.52
N GLU A 47 -2.74 -5.34 4.61
CA GLU A 47 -2.53 -3.99 5.13
C GLU A 47 -1.97 -4.03 6.56
N ALA A 48 -2.56 -4.85 7.41
CA ALA A 48 -2.16 -4.92 8.82
C ALA A 48 -0.73 -5.42 8.97
N GLU A 49 -0.29 -6.35 8.12
CA GLU A 49 1.05 -6.90 8.22
C GLU A 49 2.14 -5.92 7.82
N LEU A 50 1.78 -4.80 7.19
CA LEU A 50 2.78 -3.77 6.88
C LEU A 50 3.17 -2.95 8.10
N ALA A 51 2.42 -3.01 9.19
CA ALA A 51 2.82 -2.34 10.42
C ALA A 51 4.15 -2.93 10.90
N GLY A 52 5.08 -2.05 11.26
CA GLY A 52 6.42 -2.45 11.70
C GLY A 52 7.44 -2.55 10.59
N THR A 53 7.05 -2.33 9.34
CA THR A 53 7.96 -2.39 8.21
C THR A 53 8.77 -1.10 8.12
N PRO A 54 10.11 -1.19 7.95
CA PRO A 54 10.89 0.01 7.66
C PRO A 54 10.45 0.64 6.35
N VAL A 55 10.43 1.97 6.29
CA VAL A 55 9.91 2.67 5.10
C VAL A 55 10.70 2.34 3.83
N ASP A 56 11.98 2.01 3.95
CA ASP A 56 12.80 1.67 2.78
C ASP A 56 12.54 0.25 2.28
N ARG A 57 11.69 -0.52 2.96
CA ARG A 57 11.35 -1.89 2.57
C ARG A 57 9.87 -2.05 2.23
N VAL A 58 9.12 -0.95 2.26
CA VAL A 58 7.67 -1.01 2.07
C VAL A 58 7.31 -1.55 0.70
N GLU A 59 8.02 -1.14 -0.34
CA GLU A 59 7.67 -1.58 -1.69
C GLU A 59 7.78 -3.09 -1.82
N LYS A 60 8.90 -3.64 -1.38
CA LYS A 60 9.13 -5.07 -1.48
C LYS A 60 8.17 -5.86 -0.60
N ALA A 61 7.94 -5.37 0.62
CA ALA A 61 7.02 -6.03 1.54
C ALA A 61 5.59 -6.00 1.00
N ALA A 62 5.15 -4.87 0.48
CA ALA A 62 3.80 -4.74 -0.06
C ALA A 62 3.61 -5.62 -1.29
N LEU A 63 4.62 -5.64 -2.18
CA LEU A 63 4.54 -6.50 -3.35
C LEU A 63 4.33 -7.96 -2.96
N SER A 64 5.05 -8.42 -1.96
CA SER A 64 4.90 -9.78 -1.47
C SER A 64 3.55 -10.03 -0.83
N LEU A 65 3.13 -9.11 0.05
CA LEU A 65 1.88 -9.29 0.81
C LEU A 65 0.65 -9.26 -0.09
N PHE A 66 0.61 -8.32 -1.04
CA PHE A 66 -0.56 -8.17 -1.91
C PHE A 66 -0.56 -9.17 -3.07
N SER A 67 0.52 -9.93 -3.23
CA SER A 67 0.59 -11.02 -4.21
C SER A 67 0.26 -12.37 -3.63
N ARG A 68 0.05 -12.46 -2.32
CA ARG A 68 -0.07 -13.74 -1.61
C ARG A 68 -1.47 -14.33 -1.77
N PRO A 69 -1.59 -15.60 -2.26
CA PRO A 69 -2.90 -16.25 -2.29
C PRO A 69 -3.46 -16.40 -0.87
N PRO A 70 -4.76 -16.38 -0.66
CA PRO A 70 -5.80 -16.41 -1.69
C PRO A 70 -6.24 -15.05 -2.20
N LEU A 71 -5.56 -13.96 -1.84
CA LEU A 71 -5.95 -12.62 -2.25
C LEU A 71 -5.89 -12.47 -3.76
N ARG A 72 -6.95 -11.92 -4.32
CA ARG A 72 -7.03 -11.58 -5.75
C ARG A 72 -7.43 -10.12 -5.88
N LEU A 73 -6.76 -9.43 -6.78
CA LEU A 73 -7.02 -8.00 -7.04
C LEU A 73 -7.55 -7.83 -8.46
N PHE A 74 -8.54 -6.95 -8.60
CA PHE A 74 -9.15 -6.63 -9.89
C PHE A 74 -9.14 -5.12 -10.05
N GLY A 75 -8.51 -4.62 -11.09
CA GLY A 75 -8.43 -3.19 -11.37
C GLY A 75 -7.15 -2.53 -10.87
N ALA A 76 -6.38 -3.19 -10.03
CA ALA A 76 -5.07 -2.73 -9.62
C ALA A 76 -4.19 -3.95 -9.43
N SER A 77 -2.89 -3.80 -9.62
CA SER A 77 -1.95 -4.90 -9.42
C SER A 77 -1.23 -4.71 -8.09
N PRO A 78 -0.65 -5.80 -7.53
CA PRO A 78 0.20 -5.65 -6.36
C PRO A 78 1.33 -4.64 -6.57
N ALA A 79 1.89 -4.58 -7.79
CA ALA A 79 2.96 -3.63 -8.09
C ALA A 79 2.46 -2.20 -8.04
N ASP A 80 1.24 -1.93 -8.52
CA ASP A 80 0.66 -0.59 -8.45
C ASP A 80 0.52 -0.14 -6.99
N ILE A 81 0.00 -1.02 -6.15
CA ILE A 81 -0.20 -0.72 -4.72
C ILE A 81 1.15 -0.53 -4.04
N ALA A 82 2.11 -1.42 -4.32
CA ALA A 82 3.42 -1.35 -3.70
C ALA A 82 4.14 -0.05 -4.05
N GLN A 83 4.05 0.37 -5.30
CA GLN A 83 4.69 1.61 -5.73
C GLN A 83 4.05 2.82 -5.05
N ALA A 84 2.72 2.87 -4.98
CA ALA A 84 2.03 3.98 -4.34
C ALA A 84 2.38 4.06 -2.85
N LEU A 85 2.42 2.91 -2.18
CA LEU A 85 2.78 2.87 -0.76
C LEU A 85 4.23 3.29 -0.53
N ALA A 86 5.13 2.89 -1.43
CA ALA A 86 6.53 3.30 -1.32
C ALA A 86 6.68 4.80 -1.47
N GLU A 87 5.98 5.40 -2.43
CA GLU A 87 6.03 6.85 -2.63
C GLU A 87 5.48 7.60 -1.43
N ALA A 88 4.34 7.14 -0.89
CA ALA A 88 3.78 7.77 0.29
C ALA A 88 4.70 7.61 1.50
N SER A 89 5.33 6.44 1.65
CA SER A 89 6.26 6.19 2.75
C SER A 89 7.48 7.10 2.66
N HIS A 90 7.99 7.32 1.44
CA HIS A 90 9.09 8.25 1.23
C HIS A 90 8.73 9.66 1.67
N GLU A 91 7.49 10.08 1.44
CA GLU A 91 7.05 11.41 1.83
C GLU A 91 7.04 11.60 3.34
N THR A 92 6.85 10.52 4.11
CA THR A 92 6.92 10.63 5.57
C THR A 92 8.34 10.94 6.03
N GLN A 93 9.34 10.74 5.18
CA GLN A 93 10.75 11.00 5.47
C GLN A 93 11.22 12.33 4.89
N ALA A 94 10.42 12.96 4.04
CA ALA A 94 10.80 14.20 3.37
C ALA A 94 10.81 15.36 4.36
N ARG A 95 11.90 16.15 4.36
CA ARG A 95 12.04 17.27 5.29
C ARG A 95 12.72 18.42 4.64
#